data_90f306480ca9ddcb76e5e054dd819d62
#
_entry.id   90f306480ca9ddcb76e5e054dd819d62
#
_cell.length_a   1.000
_cell.length_b   1.000
_cell.length_c   1.000
_cell.angle_alpha   90.00
_cell.angle_beta   90.00
_cell.angle_gamma   90.00
#
_symmetry.space_group_name_H-M   'P 1'
#
loop_
_entity.id
_entity.type
_entity.pdbx_description
1 polymer ?
#
loop_
_entity_poly.entity_id
_entity_poly.type
_entity_poly.pdbx_seq_one_letter_code
_entity_poly.pdbx_strand_id
1 'polypeptide(L)'
;MPKHKHLIIRAEVNSPITSEKEIKKWLRNVVKKIDMKIIKGPYASYVSKEGNRGVTGVVMIETSHIAIHVWDEETPALVQCDVYSCAEFSSNEVLAEFVPMDVVKIDHIMLDRAREIEIKHWDGAPNIFKK
;
A
#
# COMPACT_ATOMS: atom_id res chain seq x y z
N MET A 1 0.11 -25.76 0.17
CA MET A 1 0.90 -24.92 1.07
C MET A 1 0.50 -23.46 0.91
N PRO A 2 0.16 -22.75 1.99
CA PRO A 2 -0.19 -21.34 1.86
C PRO A 2 1.00 -20.53 1.34
N LYS A 3 0.69 -19.47 0.60
CA LYS A 3 1.67 -18.49 0.20
C LYS A 3 1.88 -17.54 1.38
N HIS A 4 3.03 -16.91 1.44
CA HIS A 4 3.30 -15.86 2.42
C HIS A 4 4.01 -14.74 1.68
N LYS A 5 3.22 -13.93 0.99
CA LYS A 5 3.73 -12.82 0.18
C LYS A 5 3.62 -11.51 0.92
N HIS A 6 4.68 -10.74 0.91
CA HIS A 6 4.72 -9.43 1.52
C HIS A 6 5.23 -8.41 0.50
N LEU A 7 4.35 -7.57 0.04
CA LEU A 7 4.66 -6.47 -0.87
C LEU A 7 4.93 -5.22 -0.06
N ILE A 8 6.10 -4.62 -0.27
CA ILE A 8 6.49 -3.38 0.41
C ILE A 8 6.68 -2.32 -0.66
N ILE A 9 6.05 -1.16 -0.46
CA ILE A 9 6.01 -0.08 -1.45
C ILE A 9 6.43 1.23 -0.79
N ARG A 10 7.27 1.99 -1.49
CA ARG A 10 7.59 3.38 -1.18
C ARG A 10 7.31 4.23 -2.42
N ALA A 11 6.52 5.27 -2.26
CA ALA A 11 6.17 6.14 -3.38
C ALA A 11 6.28 7.62 -2.98
N GLU A 12 6.56 8.45 -3.98
CA GLU A 12 6.48 9.91 -3.88
C GLU A 12 5.39 10.34 -4.86
N VAL A 13 4.42 11.09 -4.36
CA VAL A 13 3.21 11.41 -5.12
C VAL A 13 2.86 12.88 -5.01
N ASN A 14 2.29 13.45 -6.09
CA ASN A 14 1.86 14.86 -6.10
C ASN A 14 0.43 15.05 -5.61
N SER A 15 -0.40 14.01 -5.64
CA SER A 15 -1.79 14.06 -5.23
C SER A 15 -2.09 13.04 -4.14
N PRO A 16 -1.55 13.25 -2.92
CA PRO A 16 -1.72 12.28 -1.84
C PRO A 16 -3.16 12.23 -1.33
N ILE A 17 -3.51 11.09 -0.75
CA ILE A 17 -4.72 10.97 0.05
C ILE A 17 -4.45 11.66 1.39
N THR A 18 -5.35 12.54 1.81
CA THR A 18 -5.16 13.36 3.00
C THR A 18 -6.28 13.23 4.03
N SER A 19 -7.30 12.42 3.78
CA SER A 19 -8.42 12.24 4.70
C SER A 19 -8.59 10.79 5.14
N GLU A 20 -9.11 10.63 6.36
CA GLU A 20 -9.41 9.31 6.91
C GLU A 20 -10.45 8.58 6.05
N LYS A 21 -11.46 9.29 5.59
CA LYS A 21 -12.52 8.73 4.74
C LYS A 21 -11.94 8.18 3.43
N GLU A 22 -11.10 8.95 2.77
CA GLU A 22 -10.51 8.56 1.50
C GLU A 22 -9.53 7.41 1.63
N ILE A 23 -8.71 7.39 2.69
CA ILE A 23 -7.77 6.29 2.89
C ILE A 23 -8.49 4.97 3.18
N LYS A 24 -9.60 5.03 3.91
CA LYS A 24 -10.43 3.86 4.16
C LYS A 24 -11.03 3.31 2.85
N LYS A 25 -11.51 4.22 2.01
CA LYS A 25 -12.04 3.84 0.68
C LYS A 25 -10.95 3.19 -0.18
N TRP A 26 -9.76 3.78 -0.17
CA TRP A 26 -8.62 3.24 -0.91
C TRP A 26 -8.29 1.82 -0.44
N LEU A 27 -8.24 1.60 0.86
CA LEU A 27 -7.98 0.27 1.43
C LEU A 27 -9.05 -0.75 1.01
N ARG A 28 -10.34 -0.37 1.05
CA ARG A 28 -11.42 -1.25 0.60
C ARG A 28 -11.27 -1.61 -0.88
N ASN A 29 -10.88 -0.64 -1.70
CA ASN A 29 -10.66 -0.87 -3.13
C ASN A 29 -9.51 -1.85 -3.38
N VAL A 30 -8.41 -1.72 -2.65
CA VAL A 30 -7.28 -2.64 -2.78
C VAL A 30 -7.70 -4.05 -2.39
N VAL A 31 -8.37 -4.20 -1.25
CA VAL A 31 -8.85 -5.53 -0.79
C VAL A 31 -9.72 -6.19 -1.85
N LYS A 32 -10.63 -5.41 -2.45
CA LYS A 32 -11.51 -5.92 -3.51
C LYS A 32 -10.71 -6.34 -4.75
N LYS A 33 -9.74 -5.52 -5.14
CA LYS A 33 -8.89 -5.80 -6.31
C LYS A 33 -8.11 -7.09 -6.19
N ILE A 34 -7.59 -7.37 -5.02
CA ILE A 34 -6.80 -8.59 -4.81
C ILE A 34 -7.65 -9.77 -4.35
N ASP A 35 -8.98 -9.61 -4.41
CA ASP A 35 -9.96 -10.66 -4.12
C ASP A 35 -9.82 -11.24 -2.71
N MET A 36 -9.73 -10.36 -1.73
CA MET A 36 -9.62 -10.73 -0.32
C MET A 36 -10.87 -10.30 0.44
N LYS A 37 -10.98 -10.72 1.70
CA LYS A 37 -12.11 -10.37 2.58
C LYS A 37 -11.63 -9.63 3.81
N ILE A 38 -12.33 -8.54 4.14
CA ILE A 38 -12.06 -7.77 5.34
C ILE A 38 -12.66 -8.48 6.54
N ILE A 39 -11.88 -8.62 7.60
CA ILE A 39 -12.37 -9.12 8.89
C ILE A 39 -12.52 -8.00 9.92
N LYS A 40 -11.67 -6.98 9.89
CA LYS A 40 -11.78 -5.77 10.73
C LYS A 40 -11.24 -4.56 10.03
N GLY A 41 -11.91 -3.42 10.24
CA GLY A 41 -11.51 -2.16 9.66
C GLY A 41 -12.21 -1.89 8.33
N PRO A 42 -11.67 -1.00 7.52
CA PRO A 42 -10.42 -0.25 7.74
C PRO A 42 -10.53 0.74 8.90
N TYR A 43 -9.41 0.99 9.54
CA TYR A 43 -9.25 2.04 10.53
C TYR A 43 -8.29 3.09 10.00
N ALA A 44 -8.50 4.33 10.36
CA ALA A 44 -7.63 5.40 9.92
C ALA A 44 -7.53 6.49 10.97
N SER A 45 -6.39 7.19 10.97
CA SER A 45 -6.17 8.34 11.82
C SER A 45 -5.33 9.36 11.06
N TYR A 46 -5.72 10.64 11.16
CA TYR A 46 -4.93 11.74 10.63
C TYR A 46 -4.15 12.37 11.78
N VAL A 47 -2.84 12.51 11.59
CA VAL A 47 -1.96 13.15 12.55
C VAL A 47 -1.60 14.53 12.03
N SER A 48 -1.83 15.56 12.84
CA SER A 48 -1.54 16.95 12.47
C SER A 48 -0.23 17.48 13.05
N LYS A 49 0.55 16.62 13.68
CA LYS A 49 1.81 17.00 14.31
C LYS A 49 2.87 17.36 13.28
N GLU A 50 3.49 18.53 13.44
CA GLU A 50 4.60 18.95 12.61
C GLU A 50 5.72 17.90 12.61
N GLY A 51 6.26 17.59 11.45
CA GLY A 51 7.27 16.56 11.27
C GLY A 51 6.71 15.16 11.07
N ASN A 52 5.42 14.96 11.32
CA ASN A 52 4.77 13.65 11.16
C ASN A 52 3.32 13.79 10.69
N ARG A 53 3.04 14.83 9.90
CA ARG A 53 1.68 15.11 9.46
C ARG A 53 1.26 14.18 8.32
N GLY A 54 0.06 13.61 8.45
CA GLY A 54 -0.51 12.79 7.40
C GLY A 54 -1.47 11.74 7.94
N VAL A 55 -2.00 10.93 7.04
CA VAL A 55 -2.99 9.91 7.37
C VAL A 55 -2.36 8.52 7.37
N THR A 56 -2.75 7.72 8.35
CA THR A 56 -2.42 6.30 8.42
C THR A 56 -3.71 5.49 8.34
N GLY A 57 -3.69 4.42 7.57
CA GLY A 57 -4.80 3.49 7.50
C GLY A 57 -4.33 2.05 7.58
N VAL A 58 -5.17 1.20 8.15
CA VAL A 58 -4.90 -0.23 8.27
C VAL A 58 -6.19 -1.01 8.15
N VAL A 59 -6.12 -2.18 7.51
CA VAL A 59 -7.23 -3.10 7.42
C VAL A 59 -6.74 -4.53 7.66
N MET A 60 -7.50 -5.27 8.46
CA MET A 60 -7.24 -6.70 8.67
C MET A 60 -8.06 -7.49 7.66
N ILE A 61 -7.40 -8.36 6.94
CA ILE A 61 -8.05 -9.27 5.99
C ILE A 61 -7.90 -10.70 6.47
N GLU A 62 -8.74 -11.62 5.98
CA GLU A 62 -8.69 -13.03 6.42
C GLU A 62 -7.29 -13.62 6.28
N THR A 63 -6.52 -13.14 5.32
CA THR A 63 -5.21 -13.66 4.96
C THR A 63 -4.05 -12.81 5.46
N SER A 64 -4.24 -11.77 6.18
CA SER A 64 -3.31 -10.96 6.98
C SER A 64 -3.68 -9.48 7.09
N HIS A 65 -3.00 -8.57 6.39
CA HIS A 65 -3.25 -7.13 6.56
C HIS A 65 -2.74 -6.28 5.41
N ILE A 66 -3.27 -5.06 5.35
CA ILE A 66 -2.76 -3.98 4.49
C ILE A 66 -2.63 -2.73 5.34
N ALA A 67 -1.50 -2.06 5.27
CA ALA A 67 -1.26 -0.80 5.95
C ALA A 67 -0.72 0.23 4.97
N ILE A 68 -1.12 1.49 5.15
CA ILE A 68 -0.63 2.61 4.34
C ILE A 68 -0.40 3.81 5.24
N HIS A 69 0.71 4.51 5.00
CA HIS A 69 1.08 5.75 5.69
C HIS A 69 1.35 6.82 4.65
N VAL A 70 0.77 7.99 4.85
CA VAL A 70 0.98 9.15 3.98
C VAL A 70 1.55 10.27 4.82
N TRP A 71 2.65 10.88 4.37
CA TRP A 71 3.22 12.10 4.95
C TRP A 71 3.05 13.22 3.94
N ASP A 72 2.22 14.19 4.27
CA ASP A 72 1.75 15.20 3.31
C ASP A 72 2.29 16.62 3.52
N GLU A 73 3.27 16.80 4.41
CA GLU A 73 3.85 18.12 4.65
C GLU A 73 4.63 18.67 3.47
N GLU A 74 5.27 17.78 2.72
CA GLU A 74 6.10 18.17 1.58
C GLU A 74 5.47 17.76 0.27
N THR A 75 5.93 18.38 -0.81
CA THR A 75 5.53 18.04 -2.17
C THR A 75 6.78 17.67 -2.97
N PRO A 76 6.89 16.48 -3.52
CA PRO A 76 5.91 15.40 -3.47
C PRO A 76 5.77 14.80 -2.07
N ALA A 77 4.58 14.31 -1.77
CA ALA A 77 4.30 13.62 -0.52
C ALA A 77 4.88 12.21 -0.51
N LEU A 78 5.24 11.73 0.67
CA LEU A 78 5.76 10.36 0.83
C LEU A 78 4.62 9.42 1.19
N VAL A 79 4.57 8.28 0.51
CA VAL A 79 3.63 7.20 0.82
C VAL A 79 4.41 5.91 1.04
N GLN A 80 4.11 5.21 2.13
CA GLN A 80 4.63 3.87 2.35
C GLN A 80 3.46 2.93 2.61
N CYS A 81 3.49 1.79 1.96
CA CYS A 81 2.41 0.82 2.02
C CYS A 81 2.98 -0.58 2.07
N ASP A 82 2.33 -1.46 2.83
CA ASP A 82 2.65 -2.86 2.76
C ASP A 82 1.38 -3.71 2.70
N VAL A 83 1.45 -4.78 1.92
CA VAL A 83 0.39 -5.76 1.76
C VAL A 83 0.98 -7.12 2.09
N TYR A 84 0.51 -7.72 3.17
CA TYR A 84 0.93 -9.06 3.56
C TYR A 84 -0.27 -10.01 3.47
N SER A 85 -0.09 -11.13 2.77
CA SER A 85 -1.14 -12.12 2.62
C SER A 85 -0.57 -13.54 2.59
N CYS A 86 -1.26 -14.47 3.23
CA CYS A 86 -0.97 -15.88 3.11
C CYS A 86 -1.68 -16.53 1.92
N ALA A 87 -2.33 -15.72 1.07
CA ALA A 87 -2.91 -16.15 -0.19
C ALA A 87 -2.25 -15.41 -1.36
N GLU A 88 -2.39 -15.95 -2.56
CA GLU A 88 -1.79 -15.37 -3.77
C GLU A 88 -2.45 -14.02 -4.11
N PHE A 89 -1.64 -13.04 -4.49
CA PHE A 89 -2.12 -11.78 -5.07
C PHE A 89 -1.05 -11.22 -6.02
N SER A 90 -1.48 -10.32 -6.91
CA SER A 90 -0.58 -9.68 -7.88
C SER A 90 -0.14 -8.31 -7.38
N SER A 91 1.17 -8.06 -7.40
CA SER A 91 1.72 -6.75 -7.07
C SER A 91 1.18 -5.66 -8.00
N ASN A 92 1.00 -5.97 -9.30
CA ASN A 92 0.51 -4.98 -10.27
C ASN A 92 -0.89 -4.50 -9.95
N GLU A 93 -1.75 -5.34 -9.39
CA GLU A 93 -3.10 -4.93 -8.99
C GLU A 93 -3.07 -3.92 -7.84
N VAL A 94 -2.14 -4.09 -6.91
CA VAL A 94 -1.96 -3.12 -5.81
C VAL A 94 -1.34 -1.83 -6.34
N LEU A 95 -0.28 -1.94 -7.14
CA LEU A 95 0.44 -0.78 -7.66
C LEU A 95 -0.45 0.09 -8.53
N ALA A 96 -1.38 -0.50 -9.27
CA ALA A 96 -2.33 0.22 -10.10
C ALA A 96 -3.22 1.18 -9.29
N GLU A 97 -3.46 0.88 -8.01
CA GLU A 97 -4.28 1.72 -7.14
C GLU A 97 -3.55 3.00 -6.69
N PHE A 98 -2.27 3.12 -7.00
CA PHE A 98 -1.51 4.34 -6.76
C PHE A 98 -1.63 5.36 -7.91
N VAL A 99 -2.14 4.95 -9.07
CA VAL A 99 -2.22 5.83 -10.25
C VAL A 99 -2.93 7.16 -9.96
N PRO A 100 -4.07 7.19 -9.25
CA PRO A 100 -4.75 8.47 -8.98
C PRO A 100 -3.95 9.42 -8.08
N MET A 101 -2.90 8.95 -7.42
CA MET A 101 -2.07 9.78 -6.54
C MET A 101 -1.02 10.59 -7.30
N ASP A 102 -0.95 10.46 -8.61
CA ASP A 102 0.05 11.15 -9.46
C ASP A 102 1.47 10.83 -9.00
N VAL A 103 1.89 9.61 -9.29
CA VAL A 103 3.18 9.06 -8.83
C VAL A 103 4.35 9.71 -9.55
N VAL A 104 5.29 10.27 -8.78
CA VAL A 104 6.55 10.83 -9.28
C VAL A 104 7.63 9.74 -9.27
N LYS A 105 7.68 8.96 -8.21
CA LYS A 105 8.65 7.90 -8.03
C LYS A 105 8.00 6.78 -7.22
N ILE A 106 8.26 5.53 -7.60
CA ILE A 106 7.77 4.37 -6.85
C ILE A 106 8.80 3.24 -6.89
N ASP A 107 9.07 2.68 -5.72
CA ASP A 107 9.89 1.49 -5.55
C ASP A 107 9.06 0.44 -4.83
N HIS A 108 9.27 -0.82 -5.18
CA HIS A 108 8.59 -1.91 -4.50
C HIS A 108 9.45 -3.16 -4.47
N ILE A 109 9.14 -4.01 -3.51
CA ILE A 109 9.80 -5.30 -3.35
C ILE A 109 8.75 -6.33 -2.94
N MET A 110 8.82 -7.53 -3.52
CA MET A 110 7.96 -8.64 -3.13
C MET A 110 8.81 -9.67 -2.40
N LEU A 111 8.43 -9.98 -1.16
CA LEU A 111 9.08 -10.98 -0.33
C LEU A 111 8.22 -12.23 -0.25
N ASP A 112 8.85 -13.39 -0.26
CA ASP A 112 8.23 -14.65 0.13
C ASP A 112 8.70 -14.97 1.55
N ARG A 113 7.79 -15.21 2.46
CA ARG A 113 8.07 -15.45 3.88
C ARG A 113 7.64 -16.84 4.32
N ALA A 114 7.38 -17.75 3.39
CA ALA A 114 6.83 -19.07 3.72
C ALA A 114 7.80 -19.95 4.52
N ARG A 115 9.07 -19.92 4.20
CA ARG A 115 10.11 -20.71 4.86
C ARG A 115 11.22 -19.87 5.45
N GLU A 116 11.65 -18.87 4.71
CA GLU A 116 12.63 -17.88 5.08
C GLU A 116 12.21 -16.58 4.43
N ILE A 117 12.95 -15.51 4.55
CA ILE A 117 12.63 -14.26 3.86
C ILE A 117 13.42 -14.25 2.55
N GLU A 118 12.73 -14.43 1.44
CA GLU A 118 13.32 -14.39 0.10
C GLU A 118 12.78 -13.23 -0.70
N ILE A 119 13.66 -12.53 -1.40
CA ILE A 119 13.26 -11.50 -2.34
C ILE A 119 12.83 -12.20 -3.62
N LYS A 120 11.54 -12.11 -3.98
CA LYS A 120 11.01 -12.71 -5.21
C LYS A 120 11.01 -11.75 -6.37
N HIS A 121 10.79 -10.48 -6.08
CA HIS A 121 10.68 -9.47 -7.10
C HIS A 121 11.05 -8.13 -6.50
N TRP A 122 12.04 -7.48 -7.11
CA TRP A 122 12.41 -6.11 -6.80
C TRP A 122 12.63 -5.39 -8.11
N ASP A 123 11.88 -4.34 -8.32
CA ASP A 123 11.85 -3.65 -9.58
C ASP A 123 11.64 -2.17 -9.37
N GLY A 124 12.07 -1.38 -10.33
CA GLY A 124 11.75 0.04 -10.37
C GLY A 124 10.27 0.24 -10.74
N ALA A 125 9.92 1.48 -11.05
CA ALA A 125 8.54 1.84 -11.36
C ALA A 125 8.00 1.00 -12.52
N PRO A 126 6.81 0.36 -12.37
CA PRO A 126 6.19 -0.34 -13.48
C PRO A 126 5.76 0.64 -14.58
N ASN A 127 5.56 0.12 -15.79
CA ASN A 127 5.26 0.95 -16.98
C ASN A 127 4.02 1.83 -16.80
N ILE A 128 3.06 1.43 -15.98
CA ILE A 128 1.84 2.20 -15.73
C ILE A 128 2.09 3.59 -15.14
N PHE A 129 3.29 3.84 -14.58
CA PHE A 129 3.67 5.13 -14.01
C PHE A 129 4.57 5.96 -14.93
N LYS A 130 4.98 5.41 -16.06
CA LYS A 130 5.81 6.15 -17.02
C LYS A 130 4.92 7.10 -17.83
N LYS A 131 5.35 8.32 -17.89
CA LYS A 131 4.66 9.36 -18.66
C LYS A 131 5.27 9.46 -20.06
#